data_85ff41c1163aaa88d11565e5fb9a6e0e
#
_entry.id   85ff41c1163aaa88d11565e5fb9a6e0e
#
_cell.length_a   1.000
_cell.length_b   1.000
_cell.length_c   1.000
_cell.angle_alpha   90.00
_cell.angle_beta   90.00
_cell.angle_gamma   90.00
#
_symmetry.space_group_name_H-M   'P 1'
#
loop_
_entity.id
_entity.type
_entity.pdbx_description
1 polymer ?
#
loop_
_entity_poly.entity_id
_entity_poly.type
_entity_poly.pdbx_seq_one_letter_code
_entity_poly.pdbx_strand_id
1 'polypeptide(L)'
;MQWLTDALDEIREILQRQAVLTGPMSDDLETARLDRDLEKLLGALTGRIAACEGVEVVLATKGESLMASSGPLIDYVALAEAVHAAQWAMEKVANTYELGPIQQTAVIGGQKKLAMLTVGAVNIAIVAEQTTSLSDSLGM
;
A
#
# COMPACT_ATOMS: atom_id res chain seq x y z
N MET A 1 12.07 -12.38 3.97
CA MET A 1 12.75 -11.71 2.90
C MET A 1 12.89 -10.21 3.19
N GLN A 2 14.11 -9.74 3.06
CA GLN A 2 14.46 -8.42 3.57
C GLN A 2 13.98 -7.26 2.70
N TRP A 3 13.87 -7.49 1.37
CA TRP A 3 13.56 -6.40 0.44
C TRP A 3 12.21 -5.70 0.71
N LEU A 4 11.20 -6.47 1.10
CA LEU A 4 9.87 -5.91 1.39
C LEU A 4 9.92 -5.08 2.67
N THR A 5 10.53 -5.61 3.72
CA THR A 5 10.69 -4.90 4.99
C THR A 5 11.48 -3.61 4.79
N ASP A 6 12.57 -3.65 4.02
CA ASP A 6 13.39 -2.47 3.72
C ASP A 6 12.58 -1.43 2.95
N ALA A 7 11.77 -1.85 1.97
CA ALA A 7 10.92 -0.94 1.20
C ALA A 7 9.86 -0.28 2.09
N LEU A 8 9.23 -1.04 2.98
CA LEU A 8 8.24 -0.48 3.92
C LEU A 8 8.88 0.51 4.88
N ASP A 9 10.10 0.24 5.34
CA ASP A 9 10.85 1.16 6.20
C ASP A 9 11.22 2.46 5.47
N GLU A 10 11.61 2.37 4.20
CA GLU A 10 11.87 3.56 3.38
C GLU A 10 10.62 4.41 3.17
N ILE A 11 9.47 3.78 2.93
CA ILE A 11 8.18 4.48 2.83
C ILE A 11 7.89 5.23 4.12
N ARG A 12 8.05 4.56 5.25
CA ARG A 12 7.83 5.18 6.57
C ARG A 12 8.75 6.38 6.78
N GLU A 13 10.00 6.27 6.42
CA GLU A 13 10.97 7.36 6.54
C GLU A 13 10.59 8.57 5.69
N ILE A 14 10.17 8.36 4.44
CA ILE A 14 9.72 9.45 3.55
C ILE A 14 8.50 10.14 4.15
N LEU A 15 7.52 9.37 4.64
CA LEU A 15 6.31 9.94 5.26
C LEU A 15 6.65 10.74 6.51
N GLN A 16 7.59 10.29 7.32
CA GLN A 16 8.04 11.04 8.50
C GLN A 16 8.70 12.36 8.13
N ARG A 17 9.52 12.37 7.08
CA ARG A 17 10.12 13.60 6.55
C ARG A 17 9.07 14.58 6.06
N GLN A 18 8.04 14.10 5.34
CA GLN A 18 6.95 14.94 4.86
C GLN A 18 6.15 15.53 6.03
N ALA A 19 5.92 14.77 7.09
CA ALA A 19 5.22 15.25 8.28
C ALA A 19 5.95 16.40 8.95
N VAL A 20 7.28 16.38 8.99
CA VAL A 20 8.10 17.46 9.53
C VAL A 20 7.98 18.73 8.68
N LEU A 21 7.74 18.59 7.37
CA LEU A 21 7.65 19.73 6.44
C LEU A 21 6.26 20.36 6.34
N THR A 22 5.28 19.88 7.11
CA THR A 22 3.90 20.38 7.02
C THR A 22 3.62 21.67 7.80
N GLY A 23 4.62 22.28 8.40
CA GLY A 23 4.48 23.56 9.12
C GLY A 23 4.40 24.75 8.18
N PRO A 24 4.10 25.98 8.71
CA PRO A 24 4.03 27.20 7.88
C PRO A 24 5.34 27.58 7.22
N MET A 25 6.45 27.01 7.67
CA MET A 25 7.78 27.22 7.08
C MET A 25 8.19 26.09 6.15
N SER A 26 7.26 25.23 5.72
CA SER A 26 7.55 24.11 4.86
C SER A 26 8.06 24.55 3.48
N ASP A 27 9.04 23.81 2.95
CA ASP A 27 9.57 24.02 1.61
C ASP A 27 8.75 23.19 0.62
N ASP A 28 7.97 23.84 -0.23
CA ASP A 28 7.13 23.17 -1.24
C ASP A 28 7.97 22.33 -2.22
N LEU A 29 9.18 22.77 -2.55
CA LEU A 29 10.06 22.03 -3.44
C LEU A 29 10.55 20.74 -2.78
N GLU A 30 10.87 20.79 -1.50
CA GLU A 30 11.27 19.59 -0.74
C GLU A 30 10.11 18.60 -0.62
N THR A 31 8.91 19.08 -0.32
CA THR A 31 7.71 18.25 -0.26
C THR A 31 7.45 17.57 -1.61
N ALA A 32 7.54 18.33 -2.71
CA ALA A 32 7.35 17.78 -4.06
C ALA A 32 8.43 16.74 -4.40
N ARG A 33 9.66 16.95 -3.96
CA ARG A 33 10.76 16.00 -4.16
C ARG A 33 10.49 14.70 -3.41
N LEU A 34 10.05 14.77 -2.16
CA LEU A 34 9.70 13.61 -1.34
C LEU A 34 8.53 12.83 -1.96
N ASP A 35 7.52 13.52 -2.50
CA ASP A 35 6.40 12.87 -3.20
C ASP A 35 6.89 12.11 -4.44
N ARG A 36 7.82 12.68 -5.20
CA ARG A 36 8.40 12.00 -6.36
C ARG A 36 9.24 10.79 -5.96
N ASP A 37 10.01 10.91 -4.89
CA ASP A 37 10.79 9.79 -4.36
C ASP A 37 9.86 8.66 -3.89
N LEU A 38 8.78 9.00 -3.21
CA LEU A 38 7.76 8.04 -2.79
C LEU A 38 7.12 7.35 -3.99
N GLU A 39 6.74 8.10 -5.02
CA GLU A 39 6.14 7.55 -6.23
C GLU A 39 7.07 6.57 -6.94
N LYS A 40 8.36 6.90 -7.06
CA LYS A 40 9.35 6.00 -7.64
C LYS A 40 9.51 4.73 -6.82
N LEU A 41 9.59 4.86 -5.50
CA LEU A 41 9.72 3.72 -4.61
C LEU A 41 8.50 2.81 -4.70
N LEU A 42 7.29 3.38 -4.69
CA LEU A 42 6.06 2.61 -4.82
C LEU A 42 5.94 1.95 -6.20
N GLY A 43 6.37 2.63 -7.26
CA GLY A 43 6.41 2.06 -8.61
C GLY A 43 7.32 0.84 -8.69
N ALA A 44 8.52 0.91 -8.14
CA ALA A 44 9.45 -0.21 -8.08
C ALA A 44 8.90 -1.35 -7.21
N LEU A 45 8.32 -1.02 -6.06
CA LEU A 45 7.78 -2.00 -5.13
C LEU A 45 6.58 -2.75 -5.72
N THR A 46 5.62 -2.03 -6.34
CA THR A 46 4.46 -2.67 -6.95
C THR A 46 4.86 -3.59 -8.08
N GLY A 47 5.83 -3.19 -8.91
CA GLY A 47 6.36 -4.04 -9.97
C GLY A 47 7.01 -5.31 -9.44
N ARG A 48 7.77 -5.20 -8.36
CA ARG A 48 8.44 -6.34 -7.74
C ARG A 48 7.46 -7.30 -7.09
N ILE A 49 6.43 -6.80 -6.41
CA ILE A 49 5.39 -7.64 -5.83
C ILE A 49 4.58 -8.33 -6.94
N ALA A 50 4.23 -7.59 -8.00
CA ALA A 50 3.47 -8.14 -9.12
C ALA A 50 4.21 -9.27 -9.85
N ALA A 51 5.54 -9.30 -9.79
CA ALA A 51 6.36 -10.36 -10.36
C ALA A 51 6.33 -11.66 -9.52
N CYS A 52 5.80 -11.61 -8.30
CA CYS A 52 5.69 -12.81 -7.47
C CYS A 52 4.61 -13.75 -8.01
N GLU A 53 4.87 -15.05 -7.90
CA GLU A 53 3.94 -16.06 -8.40
C GLU A 53 2.57 -15.96 -7.73
N GLY A 54 1.50 -16.02 -8.52
CA GLY A 54 0.13 -15.98 -8.06
C GLY A 54 -0.43 -14.59 -7.82
N VAL A 55 0.40 -13.55 -7.87
CA VAL A 55 -0.05 -12.16 -7.75
C VAL A 55 -0.58 -11.67 -9.09
N GLU A 56 -1.79 -11.11 -9.09
CA GLU A 56 -2.42 -10.61 -10.31
C GLU A 56 -2.31 -9.10 -10.46
N VAL A 57 -2.61 -8.36 -9.40
CA VAL A 57 -2.65 -6.88 -9.43
C VAL A 57 -2.09 -6.34 -8.14
N VAL A 58 -1.33 -5.26 -8.23
CA VAL A 58 -0.82 -4.51 -7.08
C VAL A 58 -1.13 -3.04 -7.27
N LEU A 59 -1.68 -2.41 -6.23
CA LEU A 59 -1.93 -0.97 -6.18
C LEU A 59 -1.22 -0.37 -4.98
N ALA A 60 -0.71 0.84 -5.14
CA ALA A 60 -0.25 1.64 -4.02
C ALA A 60 -0.97 2.98 -4.03
N THR A 61 -1.58 3.34 -2.91
CA THR A 61 -2.30 4.61 -2.75
C THR A 61 -1.73 5.39 -1.59
N LYS A 62 -1.88 6.72 -1.65
CA LYS A 62 -1.60 7.62 -0.53
C LYS A 62 -2.84 8.46 -0.30
N GLY A 63 -3.52 8.23 0.83
CA GLY A 63 -4.86 8.79 1.02
C GLY A 63 -5.79 8.26 -0.06
N GLU A 64 -6.42 9.16 -0.81
CA GLU A 64 -7.31 8.81 -1.91
C GLU A 64 -6.62 8.75 -3.27
N SER A 65 -5.34 9.10 -3.34
CA SER A 65 -4.59 9.19 -4.59
C SER A 65 -3.92 7.87 -4.95
N LEU A 66 -4.12 7.42 -6.19
CA LEU A 66 -3.39 6.27 -6.73
C LEU A 66 -1.97 6.72 -7.07
N MET A 67 -0.97 6.11 -6.44
CA MET A 67 0.44 6.45 -6.64
C MET A 67 1.14 5.54 -7.63
N ALA A 68 0.81 4.26 -7.62
CA ALA A 68 1.43 3.28 -8.50
C ALA A 68 0.51 2.06 -8.66
N SER A 69 0.66 1.37 -9.78
CA SER A 69 -0.08 0.13 -10.03
C SER A 69 0.72 -0.77 -10.95
N SER A 70 0.49 -2.07 -10.84
CA SER A 70 1.12 -3.07 -11.71
C SER A 70 0.20 -4.28 -11.85
N GLY A 71 0.12 -4.83 -13.05
CA GLY A 71 -0.74 -5.97 -13.36
C GLY A 71 -1.48 -5.78 -14.67
N PRO A 72 -2.44 -6.66 -15.00
CA PRO A 72 -3.21 -6.54 -16.22
C PRO A 72 -4.03 -5.25 -16.27
N LEU A 73 -4.41 -4.84 -17.48
CA LEU A 73 -5.19 -3.62 -17.68
C LEU A 73 -6.60 -3.79 -17.09
N ILE A 74 -6.88 -3.05 -16.03
CA ILE A 74 -8.18 -3.03 -15.34
C ILE A 74 -8.51 -1.59 -14.99
N ASP A 75 -9.71 -1.35 -14.45
CA ASP A 75 -10.06 -0.05 -13.91
C ASP A 75 -9.41 0.14 -12.53
N TYR A 76 -8.18 0.66 -12.54
CA TYR A 76 -7.44 0.89 -11.30
C TYR A 76 -8.09 1.93 -10.39
N VAL A 77 -8.79 2.92 -10.96
CA VAL A 77 -9.47 3.95 -10.18
C VAL A 77 -10.61 3.34 -9.38
N ALA A 78 -11.45 2.52 -10.01
CA ALA A 78 -12.55 1.85 -9.33
C ALA A 78 -12.03 0.90 -8.24
N LEU A 79 -10.94 0.18 -8.51
CA LEU A 79 -10.34 -0.71 -7.52
C LEU A 79 -9.76 0.09 -6.35
N ALA A 80 -9.09 1.21 -6.62
CA ALA A 80 -8.54 2.08 -5.58
C ALA A 80 -9.64 2.64 -4.68
N GLU A 81 -10.79 3.05 -5.24
CA GLU A 81 -11.93 3.51 -4.46
C GLU A 81 -12.48 2.39 -3.57
N ALA A 82 -12.59 1.16 -4.08
CA ALA A 82 -13.06 0.01 -3.31
C ALA A 82 -12.09 -0.32 -2.18
N VAL A 83 -10.79 -0.27 -2.42
CA VAL A 83 -9.75 -0.49 -1.42
C VAL A 83 -9.85 0.57 -0.31
N HIS A 84 -10.04 1.84 -0.70
CA HIS A 84 -10.18 2.93 0.26
C HIS A 84 -11.42 2.75 1.14
N ALA A 85 -12.54 2.35 0.56
CA ALA A 85 -13.78 2.07 1.31
C ALA A 85 -13.60 0.91 2.28
N ALA A 86 -12.92 -0.16 1.85
CA ALA A 86 -12.61 -1.30 2.72
C ALA A 86 -11.71 -0.90 3.89
N GLN A 87 -10.70 -0.09 3.62
CA GLN A 87 -9.79 0.43 4.64
C GLN A 87 -10.56 1.22 5.70
N TRP A 88 -11.45 2.11 5.25
CA TRP A 88 -12.26 2.92 6.16
C TRP A 88 -13.16 2.07 7.06
N ALA A 89 -13.79 1.04 6.48
CA ALA A 89 -14.63 0.10 7.25
C ALA A 89 -13.81 -0.66 8.30
N MET A 90 -12.61 -1.11 7.93
CA MET A 90 -11.72 -1.83 8.86
C MET A 90 -11.21 -0.93 9.97
N GLU A 91 -10.95 0.33 9.69
CA GLU A 91 -10.56 1.30 10.71
C GLU A 91 -11.65 1.49 11.75
N LYS A 92 -12.92 1.49 11.34
CA LYS A 92 -14.04 1.55 12.28
C LYS A 92 -14.08 0.32 13.19
N VAL A 93 -13.85 -0.87 12.65
CA VAL A 93 -13.78 -2.10 13.45
C VAL A 93 -12.63 -2.01 14.44
N ALA A 94 -11.45 -1.57 13.99
CA ALA A 94 -10.27 -1.43 14.83
C ALA A 94 -10.51 -0.44 15.98
N ASN A 95 -11.16 0.69 15.69
CA ASN A 95 -11.46 1.70 16.70
C ASN A 95 -12.49 1.19 17.72
N THR A 96 -13.52 0.45 17.26
CA THR A 96 -14.57 -0.11 18.14
C THR A 96 -13.99 -1.11 19.13
N TYR A 97 -13.03 -1.92 18.69
CA TYR A 97 -12.43 -2.98 19.51
C TYR A 97 -11.05 -2.62 20.05
N GLU A 98 -10.62 -1.37 19.92
CA GLU A 98 -9.35 -0.86 20.43
C GLU A 98 -8.13 -1.65 19.94
N LEU A 99 -8.15 -2.04 18.64
CA LEU A 99 -7.06 -2.81 18.03
C LEU A 99 -5.81 -1.97 17.75
N GLY A 100 -5.93 -0.64 17.80
CA GLY A 100 -4.86 0.25 17.41
C GLY A 100 -4.78 0.43 15.89
N PRO A 101 -3.72 1.05 15.36
CA PRO A 101 -3.58 1.26 13.93
C PRO A 101 -3.53 -0.06 13.16
N ILE A 102 -4.25 -0.09 12.03
CA ILE A 102 -4.26 -1.28 11.16
C ILE A 102 -2.96 -1.31 10.37
N GLN A 103 -2.26 -2.45 10.41
CA GLN A 103 -1.03 -2.67 9.64
C GLN A 103 -1.24 -3.62 8.48
N GLN A 104 -2.12 -4.58 8.63
CA GLN A 104 -2.44 -5.56 7.61
C GLN A 104 -3.93 -5.86 7.63
N THR A 105 -4.50 -6.07 6.44
CA THR A 105 -5.87 -6.53 6.28
C THR A 105 -5.90 -7.57 5.18
N ALA A 106 -6.66 -8.64 5.37
CA ALA A 106 -6.83 -9.67 4.35
C ALA A 106 -8.31 -10.01 4.19
N VAL A 107 -8.75 -10.11 2.93
CA VAL A 107 -10.08 -10.57 2.56
C VAL A 107 -9.92 -11.79 1.66
N ILE A 108 -10.46 -12.92 2.07
CA ILE A 108 -10.33 -14.19 1.35
C ILE A 108 -11.66 -14.53 0.71
N GLY A 109 -11.71 -14.49 -0.63
CA GLY A 109 -12.86 -14.91 -1.40
C GLY A 109 -12.76 -16.37 -1.83
N GLY A 110 -13.77 -16.83 -2.55
CA GLY A 110 -13.78 -18.21 -3.06
C GLY A 110 -12.81 -18.45 -4.22
N GLN A 111 -12.40 -17.39 -4.93
CA GLN A 111 -11.54 -17.48 -6.11
C GLN A 111 -10.24 -16.70 -5.95
N LYS A 112 -10.30 -15.54 -5.32
CA LYS A 112 -9.17 -14.63 -5.15
C LYS A 112 -9.13 -14.09 -3.74
N LYS A 113 -7.98 -13.56 -3.36
CA LYS A 113 -7.84 -12.87 -2.09
C LYS A 113 -7.23 -11.49 -2.29
N LEU A 114 -7.55 -10.59 -1.38
CA LEU A 114 -7.01 -9.24 -1.33
C LEU A 114 -6.26 -9.09 -0.01
N ALA A 115 -5.00 -8.69 -0.09
CA ALA A 115 -4.23 -8.31 1.08
C ALA A 115 -3.87 -6.83 0.98
N MET A 116 -3.93 -6.12 2.10
CA MET A 116 -3.52 -4.72 2.18
C MET A 116 -2.47 -4.55 3.25
N LEU A 117 -1.39 -3.86 2.90
CA LEU A 117 -0.36 -3.45 3.84
C LEU A 117 -0.47 -1.95 4.02
N THR A 118 -0.50 -1.49 5.27
CA THR A 118 -0.66 -0.07 5.59
C THR A 118 0.58 0.46 6.29
N VAL A 119 1.15 1.53 5.74
CA VAL A 119 2.27 2.26 6.34
C VAL A 119 1.88 3.74 6.34
N GLY A 120 1.41 4.24 7.48
CA GLY A 120 0.92 5.62 7.59
C GLY A 120 -0.24 5.86 6.63
N ALA A 121 -0.12 6.86 5.76
CA ALA A 121 -1.13 7.19 4.75
C ALA A 121 -1.03 6.34 3.49
N VAL A 122 -0.02 5.48 3.37
CA VAL A 122 0.19 4.62 2.20
C VAL A 122 -0.43 3.26 2.43
N ASN A 123 -1.21 2.80 1.44
CA ASN A 123 -1.78 1.47 1.40
C ASN A 123 -1.28 0.74 0.16
N ILE A 124 -0.85 -0.50 0.33
CA ILE A 124 -0.46 -1.38 -0.76
C ILE A 124 -1.46 -2.51 -0.81
N ALA A 125 -2.25 -2.58 -1.88
CA ALA A 125 -3.28 -3.59 -2.07
C ALA A 125 -2.79 -4.63 -3.08
N ILE A 126 -2.89 -5.90 -2.72
CA ILE A 126 -2.39 -7.02 -3.51
C ILE A 126 -3.55 -7.98 -3.77
N VAL A 127 -3.91 -8.15 -5.04
CA VAL A 127 -4.90 -9.14 -5.46
C VAL A 127 -4.16 -10.37 -5.98
N ALA A 128 -4.47 -11.53 -5.43
CA ALA A 128 -3.78 -12.78 -5.75
C ALA A 128 -4.77 -13.93 -5.84
N GLU A 129 -4.34 -15.05 -6.43
CA GLU A 129 -5.11 -16.29 -6.41
C GLU A 129 -5.32 -16.75 -4.97
N GLN A 130 -6.51 -17.29 -4.68
CA GLN A 130 -6.89 -17.70 -3.31
C GLN A 130 -5.92 -18.73 -2.73
N THR A 131 -5.34 -19.59 -3.56
CA THR A 131 -4.39 -20.63 -3.12
C THR A 131 -2.96 -20.14 -2.95
N THR A 132 -2.67 -18.90 -3.36
CA THR A 132 -1.32 -18.32 -3.24
C THR A 132 -1.00 -18.01 -1.79
N SER A 133 0.16 -18.45 -1.32
CA SER A 133 0.68 -18.01 -0.04
C SER A 133 1.46 -16.70 -0.24
N LEU A 134 0.86 -15.57 0.15
CA LEU A 134 1.54 -14.28 0.05
C LEU A 134 2.76 -14.21 0.95
N SER A 135 2.71 -14.86 2.12
CA SER A 135 3.86 -14.93 3.01
C SER A 135 5.05 -15.61 2.31
N ASP A 136 4.82 -16.72 1.62
CA ASP A 136 5.88 -17.43 0.91
C ASP A 136 6.34 -16.66 -0.34
N SER A 137 5.38 -16.11 -1.11
CA SER A 137 5.69 -15.36 -2.34
C SER A 137 6.47 -14.08 -2.04
N LEU A 138 6.13 -13.38 -0.96
CA LEU A 138 6.78 -12.14 -0.55
C LEU A 138 7.95 -12.37 0.41
N GLY A 139 8.14 -13.59 0.88
CA GLY A 139 9.20 -13.92 1.82
C GLY A 139 8.98 -13.35 3.22
N MET A 140 7.74 -13.19 3.60
CA MET A 140 7.37 -12.67 4.94
C MET A 140 7.26 -13.76 5.98
#